data_cc0b4283d7512b049a103fddc6720ca5
#
_entry.id   cc0b4283d7512b049a103fddc6720ca5
#
_cell.length_a   1.000
_cell.length_b   1.000
_cell.length_c   1.000
_cell.angle_alpha   90.00
_cell.angle_beta   90.00
_cell.angle_gamma   90.00
#
_symmetry.space_group_name_H-M   'P 1'
#
loop_
_entity.id
_entity.type
_entity.pdbx_description
1 polymer ?
#
loop_
_entity_poly.entity_id
_entity_poly.type
_entity_poly.pdbx_seq_one_letter_code
_entity_poly.pdbx_strand_id
1 'polypeptide(L)'
;MKHKIYIVGMGPGEESMMTMQAYETLMSCDTIIGYQVYLKLLGEAFAGKDQLSTPMKQERERCILCFEKAEEGKKVALICSGDAGVYGMASLMYEIGENYPDCELCVVPGVTAALSGAACLGAPLNHDFCVISLSDLLTPWE
;
A
#
# COMPACT_ATOMS: atom_id res chain seq x y z
N MET A 1 0.14 -3.64 -24.75
CA MET A 1 0.98 -3.51 -23.53
C MET A 1 0.07 -3.09 -22.40
N LYS A 2 0.12 -3.76 -21.24
CA LYS A 2 -0.75 -3.43 -20.11
C LYS A 2 -0.18 -2.25 -19.31
N HIS A 3 -1.07 -1.44 -18.75
CA HIS A 3 -0.71 -0.39 -17.80
C HIS A 3 -0.40 -1.02 -16.44
N LYS A 4 0.79 -0.77 -15.89
CA LYS A 4 1.18 -1.33 -14.59
C LYS A 4 0.82 -0.41 -13.45
N ILE A 5 0.19 -0.98 -12.42
CA ILE A 5 -0.09 -0.33 -11.16
C ILE A 5 0.63 -1.11 -10.07
N TYR A 6 1.44 -0.42 -9.28
CA TYR A 6 2.19 -1.01 -8.19
C TYR A 6 1.48 -0.77 -6.87
N ILE A 7 1.20 -1.85 -6.13
CA ILE A 7 0.60 -1.78 -4.80
C ILE A 7 1.74 -2.00 -3.81
N VAL A 8 2.16 -0.94 -3.16
CA VAL A 8 3.43 -0.89 -2.43
C VAL A 8 3.22 -0.80 -0.93
N GLY A 9 3.72 -1.80 -0.20
CA GLY A 9 3.84 -1.73 1.24
C GLY A 9 5.01 -0.81 1.61
N MET A 10 4.73 0.30 2.29
CA MET A 10 5.75 1.30 2.65
C MET A 10 6.47 1.01 3.96
N GLY A 11 6.15 -0.09 4.61
CA GLY A 11 6.70 -0.41 5.92
C GLY A 11 6.05 0.39 7.05
N PRO A 12 6.64 0.38 8.26
CA PRO A 12 6.01 0.95 9.46
C PRO A 12 6.06 2.48 9.56
N GLY A 13 6.65 3.19 8.59
CA GLY A 13 6.56 4.64 8.49
C GLY A 13 7.87 5.38 8.19
N GLU A 14 9.03 4.82 8.52
CA GLU A 14 10.32 5.42 8.19
C GLU A 14 10.84 4.93 6.84
N GLU A 15 11.46 5.82 6.06
CA GLU A 15 12.04 5.48 4.77
C GLU A 15 13.10 4.36 4.88
N SER A 16 13.90 4.40 5.96
CA SER A 16 14.93 3.37 6.24
C SER A 16 14.34 1.97 6.43
N MET A 17 13.05 1.85 6.71
CA MET A 17 12.36 0.57 6.89
C MET A 17 11.57 0.14 5.66
N MET A 18 11.63 0.88 4.57
CA MET A 18 11.16 0.41 3.28
C MET A 18 12.08 -0.71 2.75
N THR A 19 11.49 -1.66 2.03
CA THR A 19 12.32 -2.53 1.21
C THR A 19 12.98 -1.71 0.09
N MET A 20 14.15 -2.13 -0.37
CA MET A 20 14.80 -1.47 -1.51
C MET A 20 13.87 -1.50 -2.74
N GLN A 21 13.17 -2.60 -2.95
CA GLN A 21 12.22 -2.74 -4.04
C GLN A 21 11.09 -1.70 -3.94
N ALA A 22 10.54 -1.48 -2.74
CA ALA A 22 9.50 -0.47 -2.52
C ALA A 22 10.03 0.93 -2.87
N TYR A 23 11.19 1.28 -2.36
CA TYR A 23 11.83 2.58 -2.62
C TYR A 23 12.05 2.81 -4.13
N GLU A 24 12.69 1.87 -4.80
CA GLU A 24 12.98 1.96 -6.23
C GLU A 24 11.71 2.02 -7.08
N THR A 25 10.69 1.24 -6.71
CA THR A 25 9.39 1.27 -7.38
C THR A 25 8.74 2.64 -7.28
N LEU A 26 8.67 3.20 -6.06
CA LEU A 26 8.10 4.53 -5.82
C LEU A 26 8.87 5.61 -6.58
N MET A 27 10.20 5.53 -6.59
CA MET A 27 11.04 6.47 -7.33
C MET A 27 10.79 6.41 -8.84
N SER A 28 10.41 5.26 -9.37
CA SER A 28 10.14 5.06 -10.78
C SER A 28 8.73 5.48 -11.23
N CYS A 29 7.82 5.71 -10.29
CA CYS A 29 6.43 6.07 -10.59
C CYS A 29 6.27 7.58 -10.80
N ASP A 30 5.30 7.95 -11.65
CA ASP A 30 4.93 9.36 -11.90
C ASP A 30 4.00 9.87 -10.79
N THR A 31 3.07 9.01 -10.38
CA THR A 31 1.98 9.34 -9.45
C THR A 31 1.97 8.35 -8.30
N ILE A 32 1.90 8.87 -7.08
CA ILE A 32 1.75 8.09 -5.86
C ILE A 32 0.40 8.41 -5.26
N ILE A 33 -0.41 7.37 -5.07
CA ILE A 33 -1.76 7.48 -4.50
C ILE A 33 -1.75 6.77 -3.15
N GLY A 34 -2.41 7.35 -2.17
CA GLY A 34 -2.49 6.76 -0.84
C GLY A 34 -3.36 7.56 0.11
N TYR A 35 -3.57 7.00 1.29
CA TYR A 35 -4.19 7.74 2.38
C TYR A 35 -3.31 8.92 2.79
N GLN A 36 -3.93 10.07 3.06
CA GLN A 36 -3.21 11.33 3.31
C GLN A 36 -2.15 11.21 4.42
N VAL A 37 -2.45 10.47 5.48
CA VAL A 37 -1.51 10.26 6.59
C VAL A 37 -0.26 9.53 6.12
N TYR A 38 -0.41 8.54 5.24
CA TYR A 38 0.71 7.76 4.72
C TYR A 38 1.54 8.57 3.73
N LEU A 39 0.90 9.38 2.88
CA LEU A 39 1.62 10.29 1.98
C LEU A 39 2.50 11.27 2.74
N LYS A 40 2.04 11.77 3.89
CA LYS A 40 2.83 12.66 4.76
C LYS A 40 4.05 11.99 5.39
N LEU A 41 4.07 10.67 5.47
CA LEU A 41 5.20 9.91 5.99
C LEU A 41 6.27 9.66 4.92
N LEU A 42 5.97 9.89 3.65
CA LEU A 42 6.96 9.82 2.58
C LEU A 42 7.98 10.94 2.73
N GLY A 43 9.26 10.59 2.61
CA GLY A 43 10.35 11.54 2.73
C GLY A 43 10.45 12.49 1.53
N GLU A 44 11.36 13.46 1.63
CA GLU A 44 11.58 14.48 0.60
C GLU A 44 12.00 13.90 -0.75
N ALA A 45 12.56 12.69 -0.77
CA ALA A 45 12.90 11.99 -2.02
C ALA A 45 11.69 11.86 -2.98
N PHE A 46 10.48 11.84 -2.42
CA PHE A 46 9.24 11.68 -3.18
C PHE A 46 8.45 12.99 -3.36
N ALA A 47 8.96 14.11 -2.85
CA ALA A 47 8.26 15.40 -2.87
C ALA A 47 7.96 15.92 -4.27
N GLY A 48 8.77 15.56 -5.27
CA GLY A 48 8.57 15.94 -6.67
C GLY A 48 7.55 15.08 -7.42
N LYS A 49 7.01 14.04 -6.80
CA LYS A 49 6.00 13.16 -7.40
C LYS A 49 4.62 13.77 -7.28
N ASP A 50 3.76 13.45 -8.24
CA ASP A 50 2.34 13.76 -8.13
C ASP A 50 1.71 12.87 -7.05
N GLN A 51 1.24 13.48 -5.97
CA GLN A 51 0.71 12.75 -4.81
C GLN A 51 -0.78 13.03 -4.67
N LEU A 52 -1.59 11.99 -4.78
CA LEU A 52 -3.04 12.07 -4.76
C LEU A 52 -3.64 11.24 -3.62
N SER A 53 -4.72 11.72 -3.05
CA SER A 53 -5.45 11.05 -1.98
C SER A 53 -6.96 11.17 -2.17
N THR A 54 -7.69 10.32 -1.48
CA THR A 54 -9.14 10.46 -1.30
C THR A 54 -9.45 10.62 0.18
N PRO A 55 -10.62 11.18 0.56
CA PRO A 55 -11.03 11.26 1.95
C PRO A 55 -11.07 9.91 2.65
N MET A 56 -11.12 9.95 3.99
CA MET A 56 -11.29 8.76 4.82
C MET A 56 -12.57 8.00 4.44
N LYS A 57 -12.53 6.67 4.52
CA LYS A 57 -13.63 5.77 4.14
C LYS A 57 -13.98 5.76 2.64
N GLN A 58 -13.07 6.26 1.82
CA GLN A 58 -13.19 6.22 0.35
C GLN A 58 -12.07 5.36 -0.26
N GLU A 59 -11.87 4.18 0.29
CA GLU A 59 -10.85 3.23 -0.17
C GLU A 59 -11.15 2.73 -1.58
N ARG A 60 -12.42 2.48 -1.88
CA ARG A 60 -12.87 2.05 -3.21
C ARG A 60 -12.58 3.11 -4.26
N GLU A 61 -12.92 4.36 -3.98
CA GLU A 61 -12.66 5.51 -4.86
C GLU A 61 -11.17 5.71 -5.06
N ARG A 62 -10.36 5.48 -4.03
CA ARG A 62 -8.90 5.55 -4.12
C ARG A 62 -8.34 4.48 -5.06
N CYS A 63 -8.86 3.26 -5.00
CA CYS A 63 -8.50 2.20 -5.93
C CYS A 63 -8.88 2.56 -7.36
N ILE A 64 -10.10 3.04 -7.59
CA ILE A 64 -10.58 3.46 -8.91
C ILE A 64 -9.67 4.56 -9.49
N LEU A 65 -9.28 5.54 -8.67
CA LEU A 65 -8.37 6.60 -9.07
C LEU A 65 -7.02 6.05 -9.59
N CYS A 66 -6.52 4.96 -8.99
CA CYS A 66 -5.31 4.30 -9.49
C CYS A 66 -5.48 3.79 -10.92
N PHE A 67 -6.59 3.16 -11.22
CA PHE A 67 -6.87 2.63 -12.56
C PHE A 67 -7.07 3.77 -13.58
N GLU A 68 -7.81 4.81 -13.21
CA GLU A 68 -8.03 5.98 -14.07
C GLU A 68 -6.69 6.65 -14.44
N LYS A 69 -5.80 6.85 -13.46
CA LYS A 69 -4.48 7.43 -13.71
C LYS A 69 -3.59 6.51 -14.56
N ALA A 70 -3.68 5.22 -14.37
CA ALA A 70 -2.94 4.26 -15.20
C ALA A 70 -3.42 4.28 -16.66
N GLU A 71 -4.73 4.37 -16.89
CA GLU A 71 -5.31 4.48 -18.23
C GLU A 71 -4.95 5.81 -18.93
N GLU A 72 -4.66 6.88 -18.16
CA GLU A 72 -4.09 8.12 -18.68
C GLU A 72 -2.61 7.97 -19.13
N GLY A 73 -2.02 6.80 -18.95
CA GLY A 73 -0.61 6.53 -19.30
C GLY A 73 0.38 6.83 -18.19
N LYS A 74 -0.08 7.11 -16.96
CA LYS A 74 0.80 7.33 -15.81
C LYS A 74 1.30 6.02 -15.22
N LYS A 75 2.54 6.02 -14.73
CA LYS A 75 3.06 4.93 -13.92
C LYS A 75 2.66 5.18 -12.47
N VAL A 76 1.75 4.36 -11.96
CA VAL A 76 1.03 4.60 -10.71
C VAL A 76 1.49 3.65 -9.62
N ALA A 77 1.69 4.19 -8.41
CA ALA A 77 1.83 3.42 -7.18
C ALA A 77 0.70 3.75 -6.21
N LEU A 78 0.14 2.71 -5.60
CA LEU A 78 -0.75 2.84 -4.44
C LEU A 78 0.05 2.42 -3.20
N ILE A 79 0.24 3.34 -2.25
CA ILE A 79 0.94 3.03 -1.00
C ILE A 79 -0.01 2.51 0.07
N CYS A 80 0.48 1.51 0.80
CA CYS A 80 -0.17 0.96 1.98
C CYS A 80 0.81 1.02 3.16
N SER A 81 0.31 1.29 4.35
CA SER A 81 1.11 1.16 5.58
C SER A 81 1.49 -0.30 5.81
N GLY A 82 2.68 -0.56 6.28
CA GLY A 82 3.16 -1.92 6.51
C GLY A 82 3.31 -2.71 5.23
N ASP A 83 2.54 -3.77 5.09
CA ASP A 83 2.49 -4.63 3.91
C ASP A 83 1.15 -4.48 3.18
N ALA A 84 1.19 -4.45 1.86
CA ALA A 84 0.00 -4.26 1.02
C ALA A 84 -1.03 -5.41 1.14
N GLY A 85 -0.57 -6.61 1.50
CA GLY A 85 -1.39 -7.81 1.64
C GLY A 85 -1.89 -8.09 3.06
N VAL A 86 -1.33 -7.43 4.08
CA VAL A 86 -1.71 -7.62 5.49
C VAL A 86 -2.61 -6.45 5.92
N TYR A 87 -3.92 -6.65 5.86
CA TYR A 87 -4.94 -5.61 6.06
C TYR A 87 -4.73 -4.36 5.19
N GLY A 88 -4.01 -4.52 4.09
CA GLY A 88 -3.77 -3.48 3.09
C GLY A 88 -4.83 -3.50 1.98
N MET A 89 -4.58 -2.74 0.94
CA MET A 89 -5.55 -2.54 -0.15
C MET A 89 -5.38 -3.51 -1.32
N ALA A 90 -4.45 -4.46 -1.26
CA ALA A 90 -4.16 -5.35 -2.39
C ALA A 90 -5.39 -6.18 -2.80
N SER A 91 -6.14 -6.75 -1.86
CA SER A 91 -7.34 -7.54 -2.17
C SER A 91 -8.42 -6.72 -2.86
N LEU A 92 -8.65 -5.49 -2.39
CA LEU A 92 -9.63 -4.58 -3.00
C LEU A 92 -9.20 -4.16 -4.41
N MET A 93 -7.91 -3.96 -4.62
CA MET A 93 -7.36 -3.65 -5.95
C MET A 93 -7.57 -4.80 -6.93
N TYR A 94 -7.38 -6.05 -6.50
CA TYR A 94 -7.65 -7.22 -7.35
C TYR A 94 -9.14 -7.32 -7.70
N GLU A 95 -10.03 -7.12 -6.73
CA GLU A 95 -11.48 -7.13 -6.96
C GLU A 95 -11.90 -6.08 -7.99
N ILE A 96 -11.49 -4.83 -7.79
CA ILE A 96 -11.83 -3.73 -8.71
C ILE A 96 -11.15 -3.91 -10.06
N GLY A 97 -9.93 -4.46 -10.06
CA GLY A 97 -9.13 -4.70 -11.25
C GLY A 97 -9.78 -5.61 -12.29
N GLU A 98 -10.75 -6.44 -11.89
CA GLU A 98 -11.53 -7.24 -12.82
C GLU A 98 -12.27 -6.39 -13.89
N ASN A 99 -12.55 -5.13 -13.56
CA ASN A 99 -13.20 -4.19 -14.47
C ASN A 99 -12.19 -3.44 -15.38
N TYR A 100 -10.88 -3.65 -15.19
CA TYR A 100 -9.80 -2.94 -15.90
C TYR A 100 -8.83 -3.93 -16.52
N PRO A 101 -9.24 -4.67 -17.59
CA PRO A 101 -8.44 -5.76 -18.16
C PRO A 101 -7.12 -5.30 -18.78
N ASP A 102 -7.00 -4.01 -19.11
CA ASP A 102 -5.78 -3.43 -19.68
C ASP A 102 -4.77 -2.97 -18.61
N CYS A 103 -5.12 -3.13 -17.34
CA CYS A 103 -4.23 -2.85 -16.22
C CYS A 103 -3.67 -4.14 -15.62
N GLU A 104 -2.40 -4.10 -15.25
CA GLU A 104 -1.69 -5.18 -14.56
C GLU A 104 -1.30 -4.72 -13.16
N LEU A 105 -1.67 -5.51 -12.15
CA LEU A 105 -1.34 -5.22 -10.76
C LEU A 105 -0.05 -5.92 -10.35
N CYS A 106 0.87 -5.15 -9.76
CA CYS A 106 2.13 -5.64 -9.23
C CYS A 106 2.21 -5.30 -7.73
N VAL A 107 2.18 -6.31 -6.88
CA VAL A 107 2.29 -6.11 -5.43
C VAL A 107 3.76 -6.10 -5.03
N VAL A 108 4.16 -5.06 -4.30
CA VAL A 108 5.51 -4.93 -3.72
C VAL A 108 5.40 -5.04 -2.21
N PRO A 109 6.02 -6.05 -1.60
CA PRO A 109 5.89 -6.30 -0.16
C PRO A 109 6.55 -5.22 0.69
N GLY A 110 6.07 -5.09 1.92
CA GLY A 110 6.63 -4.22 2.94
C GLY A 110 6.69 -4.91 4.30
N VAL A 111 7.33 -4.28 5.26
CA VAL A 111 7.41 -4.78 6.64
C VAL A 111 6.10 -4.46 7.36
N THR A 112 5.32 -5.49 7.66
CA THR A 112 4.06 -5.33 8.38
C THR A 112 4.28 -4.91 9.84
N ALA A 113 3.33 -4.16 10.40
CA ALA A 113 3.34 -3.76 11.81
C ALA A 113 3.43 -4.95 12.78
N ALA A 114 2.93 -6.11 12.41
CA ALA A 114 3.04 -7.32 13.22
C ALA A 114 4.50 -7.70 13.49
N LEU A 115 5.34 -7.66 12.47
CA LEU A 115 6.76 -8.00 12.59
C LEU A 115 7.59 -6.85 13.16
N SER A 116 7.36 -5.62 12.70
CA SER A 116 8.09 -4.46 13.19
C SER A 116 7.75 -4.15 14.66
N GLY A 117 6.50 -4.30 15.05
CA GLY A 117 6.06 -4.14 16.43
C GLY A 117 6.65 -5.21 17.34
N ALA A 118 6.65 -6.47 16.91
CA ALA A 118 7.28 -7.55 17.66
C ALA A 118 8.77 -7.30 17.88
N ALA A 119 9.47 -6.81 16.86
CA ALA A 119 10.88 -6.46 16.97
C ALA A 119 11.11 -5.32 17.98
N CYS A 120 10.30 -4.27 17.95
CA CYS A 120 10.39 -3.16 18.91
C CYS A 120 10.14 -3.59 20.36
N LEU A 121 9.27 -4.58 20.55
CA LEU A 121 8.93 -5.10 21.87
C LEU A 121 9.90 -6.20 22.35
N GLY A 122 10.85 -6.62 21.53
CA GLY A 122 11.70 -7.78 21.84
C GLY A 122 10.92 -9.08 22.00
N ALA A 123 9.83 -9.24 21.22
CA ALA A 123 8.93 -10.37 21.27
C ALA A 123 9.13 -11.28 20.06
N PRO A 124 10.04 -12.26 20.12
CA PRO A 124 10.29 -13.15 18.98
C PRO A 124 9.10 -14.04 18.67
N LEU A 125 8.83 -14.24 17.39
CA LEU A 125 7.73 -15.07 16.89
C LEU A 125 8.27 -16.43 16.45
N ASN A 126 8.68 -17.26 17.42
CA ASN A 126 9.36 -18.55 17.17
C ASN A 126 8.40 -19.66 16.74
N HIS A 127 7.13 -19.55 17.09
CA HIS A 127 6.08 -20.51 16.83
C HIS A 127 4.95 -19.87 16.05
N ASP A 128 3.89 -20.60 15.81
CA ASP A 128 2.71 -20.12 15.13
C ASP A 128 2.14 -18.88 15.82
N PHE A 129 1.66 -17.92 15.02
CA PHE A 129 1.03 -16.71 15.52
C PHE A 129 -0.15 -16.32 14.64
N CYS A 130 -1.07 -15.56 15.23
CA CYS A 130 -2.22 -14.98 14.53
C CYS A 130 -2.10 -13.48 14.48
N VAL A 131 -2.58 -12.89 13.39
CA VAL A 131 -2.72 -11.42 13.24
C VAL A 131 -4.21 -11.10 13.22
N ILE A 132 -4.64 -10.24 14.15
CA ILE A 132 -6.03 -9.83 14.31
C ILE A 132 -6.10 -8.31 14.21
N SER A 133 -6.99 -7.83 13.35
CA SER A 133 -7.23 -6.39 13.22
C SER A 133 -8.18 -5.91 14.31
N LEU A 134 -7.73 -4.94 15.12
CA LEU A 134 -8.58 -4.29 16.11
C LEU A 134 -9.58 -3.32 15.48
N SER A 135 -9.38 -2.93 14.24
CA SER A 135 -10.27 -2.03 13.50
C SER A 135 -11.36 -2.78 12.71
N ASP A 136 -11.35 -4.11 12.73
CA ASP A 136 -12.39 -4.93 12.09
C ASP A 136 -13.69 -4.81 12.89
N LEU A 137 -14.69 -4.16 12.28
CA LEU A 137 -16.01 -3.95 12.87
C LEU A 137 -17.02 -5.03 12.47
N LEU A 138 -16.64 -5.94 11.57
CA LEU A 138 -17.53 -6.97 11.03
C LEU A 138 -17.41 -8.30 11.79
N THR A 139 -16.26 -8.55 12.40
CA THR A 139 -16.02 -9.76 13.19
C THR A 139 -16.30 -9.49 14.66
N PRO A 140 -17.29 -10.16 15.28
CA PRO A 140 -17.55 -9.99 16.71
C PRO A 140 -16.40 -10.55 17.56
N TRP A 141 -16.15 -9.91 18.69
CA TRP A 141 -15.10 -10.26 19.66
C TRP A 141 -15.52 -11.33 20.67
N GLU A 142 -16.73 -11.84 20.57
CA GLU A 142 -17.28 -12.86 21.46
C GLU A 142 -17.00 -14.29 21.00
#